data_4e5ddd59d673cebe700dd94b910c4f26
#
_entry.id   4e5ddd59d673cebe700dd94b910c4f26
#
_cell.length_a   1.000
_cell.length_b   1.000
_cell.length_c   1.000
_cell.angle_alpha   90.00
_cell.angle_beta   90.00
_cell.angle_gamma   90.00
#
_symmetry.space_group_name_H-M   'P 1'
#
loop_
_entity.id
_entity.type
_entity.pdbx_description
1 polymer ?
#
loop_
_entity_poly.entity_id
_entity_poly.type
_entity_poly.pdbx_seq_one_letter_code
_entity_poly.pdbx_strand_id
1 'polypeptide(L)'
;MPPMKKRLFWALPTLYIALTLACWLHTPNAESLSERRKLAQMPKLTWSGIQSGSFASNFESCTQDQFPLRETFRRGKALFSTKILGRRDNNRIYESGEGFLAKLEYPMNEASVDYAASRFRTVYDRYLAGSNRVYVSLIPDKTAYLDGIPKLDHTAFAERLREQTPFANFIDLS
;
A
#
# COMPACT_ATOMS: atom_id res chain seq x y z
N MET A 1 48.87 -0.13 0.66
CA MET A 1 47.50 -0.64 0.49
C MET A 1 47.41 -1.39 -0.84
N PRO A 2 46.90 -2.60 -0.91
CA PRO A 2 46.79 -3.34 -2.16
C PRO A 2 45.88 -2.60 -3.14
N PRO A 3 46.14 -2.67 -4.47
CA PRO A 3 45.49 -1.87 -5.50
C PRO A 3 43.94 -2.07 -5.53
N MET A 4 43.49 -3.23 -5.10
CA MET A 4 42.05 -3.56 -5.03
C MET A 4 41.30 -2.73 -3.97
N LYS A 5 41.93 -2.46 -2.80
CA LYS A 5 41.32 -1.62 -1.75
C LYS A 5 41.19 -0.15 -2.19
N LYS A 6 42.17 0.37 -2.95
CA LYS A 6 42.09 1.72 -3.49
C LYS A 6 40.97 1.87 -4.54
N ARG A 7 40.77 0.88 -5.42
CA ARG A 7 39.70 0.87 -6.41
C ARG A 7 38.32 0.85 -5.75
N LEU A 8 38.13 0.02 -4.73
CA LEU A 8 36.88 -0.06 -3.98
C LEU A 8 36.60 1.24 -3.22
N PHE A 9 37.62 1.89 -2.67
CA PHE A 9 37.51 3.16 -1.96
C PHE A 9 36.95 4.28 -2.87
N TRP A 10 37.40 4.34 -4.12
CA TRP A 10 36.88 5.34 -5.07
C TRP A 10 35.58 4.93 -5.75
N ALA A 11 35.23 3.66 -5.79
CA ALA A 11 34.02 3.18 -6.45
C ALA A 11 32.74 3.73 -5.78
N LEU A 12 32.69 3.78 -4.45
CA LEU A 12 31.52 4.27 -3.72
C LEU A 12 31.24 5.76 -3.94
N PRO A 13 32.22 6.69 -3.77
CA PRO A 13 32.02 8.10 -4.07
C PRO A 13 31.64 8.35 -5.54
N THR A 14 32.29 7.65 -6.47
CA THR A 14 31.98 7.77 -7.90
C THR A 14 30.55 7.32 -8.20
N LEU A 15 30.12 6.20 -7.64
CA LEU A 15 28.73 5.74 -7.78
C LEU A 15 27.73 6.74 -7.20
N TYR A 16 28.04 7.28 -6.02
CA TYR A 16 27.17 8.30 -5.39
C TYR A 16 27.05 9.56 -6.24
N ILE A 17 28.17 10.07 -6.74
CA ILE A 17 28.18 11.23 -7.64
C ILE A 17 27.38 10.95 -8.93
N ALA A 18 27.60 9.76 -9.53
CA ALA A 18 26.89 9.37 -10.74
C ALA A 18 25.36 9.29 -10.51
N LEU A 19 24.94 8.71 -9.38
CA LEU A 19 23.52 8.65 -9.00
C LEU A 19 22.94 10.05 -8.75
N THR A 20 23.68 10.94 -8.08
CA THR A 20 23.25 12.32 -7.83
C THR A 20 23.08 13.07 -9.15
N LEU A 21 24.04 12.94 -10.08
CA LEU A 21 23.94 13.53 -11.41
C LEU A 21 22.77 12.94 -12.20
N ALA A 22 22.55 11.64 -12.14
CA ALA A 22 21.41 10.98 -12.77
C ALA A 22 20.07 11.52 -12.25
N CYS A 23 19.95 11.72 -10.92
CA CYS A 23 18.77 12.34 -10.32
C CYS A 23 18.55 13.79 -10.80
N TRP A 24 19.61 14.54 -10.96
CA TRP A 24 19.56 15.94 -11.41
C TRP A 24 19.19 16.08 -12.89
N LEU A 25 19.65 15.16 -13.72
CA LEU A 25 19.38 15.14 -15.16
C LEU A 25 18.06 14.45 -15.52
N HIS A 26 17.43 13.78 -14.54
CA HIS A 26 16.18 13.06 -14.78
C HIS A 26 15.02 14.05 -14.95
N THR A 27 14.28 13.91 -16.04
CA THR A 27 13.03 14.67 -16.23
C THR A 27 11.95 14.12 -15.28
N PRO A 28 11.34 14.97 -14.43
CA PRO A 28 10.34 14.51 -13.48
C PRO A 28 9.12 13.93 -14.19
N ASN A 29 8.67 12.77 -13.71
CA ASN A 29 7.43 12.14 -14.14
C ASN A 29 6.25 12.68 -13.32
N ALA A 30 5.13 13.02 -13.96
CA ALA A 30 3.95 13.51 -13.28
C ALA A 30 3.19 12.39 -12.55
N GLU A 31 3.18 11.19 -13.13
CA GLU A 31 2.43 10.06 -12.61
C GLU A 31 3.14 8.73 -12.89
N SER A 32 2.82 7.73 -12.09
CA SER A 32 3.26 6.34 -12.29
C SER A 32 2.12 5.53 -12.87
N LEU A 33 2.31 5.00 -14.08
CA LEU A 33 1.34 4.11 -14.72
C LEU A 33 1.22 2.76 -13.98
N SER A 34 2.33 2.27 -13.43
CA SER A 34 2.33 0.99 -12.70
C SER A 34 1.62 1.08 -11.35
N GLU A 35 1.72 2.22 -10.66
CA GLU A 35 1.07 2.46 -9.36
C GLU A 35 -0.28 3.16 -9.49
N ARG A 36 -0.63 3.67 -10.68
CA ARG A 36 -1.84 4.44 -10.96
C ARG A 36 -2.04 5.61 -10.00
N ARG A 37 -0.94 6.32 -9.69
CA ARG A 37 -0.97 7.48 -8.81
C ARG A 37 -0.08 8.61 -9.33
N LYS A 38 -0.38 9.83 -8.90
CA LYS A 38 0.50 10.98 -9.11
C LYS A 38 1.78 10.81 -8.28
N LEU A 39 2.90 11.20 -8.87
CA LEU A 39 4.20 11.20 -8.21
C LEU A 39 4.44 12.55 -7.56
N ALA A 40 5.12 12.52 -6.41
CA ALA A 40 5.51 13.73 -5.70
C ALA A 40 6.45 14.57 -6.57
N GLN A 41 6.15 15.86 -6.64
CA GLN A 41 6.94 16.84 -7.38
C GLN A 41 7.81 17.65 -6.43
N MET A 42 8.83 18.33 -6.96
CA MET A 42 9.72 19.17 -6.19
C MET A 42 8.93 20.23 -5.40
N PRO A 43 9.01 20.22 -4.05
CA PRO A 43 8.28 21.18 -3.24
C PRO A 43 8.87 22.60 -3.40
N LYS A 44 8.00 23.59 -3.28
CA LYS A 44 8.45 24.98 -3.23
C LYS A 44 9.15 25.27 -1.91
N LEU A 45 10.31 25.88 -1.98
CA LEU A 45 11.03 26.29 -0.78
C LEU A 45 10.35 27.52 -0.16
N THR A 46 9.75 27.33 1.01
CA THR A 46 9.10 28.40 1.77
C THR A 46 9.60 28.38 3.21
N TRP A 47 9.68 29.55 3.83
CA TRP A 47 10.13 29.64 5.23
C TRP A 47 9.25 28.85 6.19
N SER A 48 7.93 28.94 6.01
CA SER A 48 6.96 28.15 6.79
C SER A 48 7.12 26.64 6.58
N GLY A 49 7.43 26.22 5.35
CA GLY A 49 7.68 24.81 5.03
C GLY A 49 8.95 24.26 5.69
N ILE A 50 10.00 25.09 5.81
CA ILE A 50 11.23 24.72 6.53
C ILE A 50 10.94 24.60 8.03
N GLN A 51 10.28 25.59 8.60
CA GLN A 51 10.01 25.63 10.04
C GLN A 51 9.06 24.50 10.50
N SER A 52 8.07 24.16 9.68
CA SER A 52 7.15 23.04 9.96
C SER A 52 7.72 21.66 9.66
N GLY A 53 8.87 21.57 8.99
CA GLY A 53 9.42 20.30 8.48
C GLY A 53 8.73 19.77 7.23
N SER A 54 7.67 20.40 6.75
CA SER A 54 6.90 19.92 5.59
C SER A 54 7.71 19.94 4.29
N PHE A 55 8.64 20.90 4.14
CA PHE A 55 9.56 20.92 3.01
C PHE A 55 10.43 19.65 2.99
N ALA A 56 11.03 19.27 4.12
CA ALA A 56 11.89 18.10 4.21
C ALA A 56 11.13 16.81 3.87
N SER A 57 9.94 16.62 4.42
CA SER A 57 9.09 15.46 4.16
C SER A 57 8.65 15.38 2.69
N ASN A 58 8.24 16.50 2.10
CA ASN A 58 7.83 16.55 0.69
C ASN A 58 9.03 16.37 -0.26
N PHE A 59 10.20 16.88 0.10
CA PHE A 59 11.44 16.67 -0.65
C PHE A 59 11.86 15.20 -0.62
N GLU A 60 11.79 14.54 0.54
CA GLU A 60 12.04 13.11 0.65
C GLU A 60 11.08 12.31 -0.24
N SER A 61 9.79 12.61 -0.19
CA SER A 61 8.79 11.97 -1.05
C SER A 61 9.09 12.19 -2.54
N CYS A 62 9.50 13.40 -2.92
CA CYS A 62 9.88 13.72 -4.29
C CYS A 62 11.11 12.90 -4.71
N THR A 63 12.17 12.85 -3.90
CA THR A 63 13.39 12.10 -4.24
C THR A 63 13.13 10.61 -4.38
N GLN A 64 12.26 10.04 -3.55
CA GLN A 64 11.85 8.64 -3.66
C GLN A 64 11.03 8.36 -4.92
N ASP A 65 10.11 9.26 -5.27
CA ASP A 65 9.23 9.09 -6.42
C ASP A 65 9.92 9.37 -7.75
N GLN A 66 10.85 10.33 -7.78
CA GLN A 66 11.59 10.74 -8.99
C GLN A 66 12.95 10.03 -9.13
N PHE A 67 13.22 9.00 -8.32
CA PHE A 67 14.48 8.28 -8.40
C PHE A 67 14.65 7.62 -9.78
N PRO A 68 15.78 7.83 -10.49
CA PRO A 68 16.03 7.22 -11.78
C PRO A 68 15.96 5.69 -11.71
N LEU A 69 15.36 5.06 -12.72
CA LEU A 69 15.20 3.61 -12.79
C LEU A 69 14.37 3.00 -11.62
N ARG A 70 13.59 3.80 -10.90
CA ARG A 70 12.75 3.36 -9.78
C ARG A 70 11.95 2.09 -10.11
N GLU A 71 11.29 2.06 -11.25
CA GLU A 71 10.52 0.88 -11.70
C GLU A 71 11.39 -0.35 -11.92
N THR A 72 12.60 -0.18 -12.43
CA THR A 72 13.55 -1.27 -12.63
C THR A 72 14.02 -1.85 -11.29
N PHE A 73 14.32 -0.98 -10.32
CA PHE A 73 14.69 -1.43 -8.96
C PHE A 73 13.53 -2.14 -8.26
N ARG A 74 12.32 -1.66 -8.42
CA ARG A 74 11.11 -2.31 -7.85
C ARG A 74 10.89 -3.70 -8.46
N ARG A 75 11.00 -3.82 -9.80
CA ARG A 75 10.94 -5.12 -10.48
C ARG A 75 12.06 -6.05 -10.05
N GLY A 76 13.28 -5.53 -9.94
CA GLY A 76 14.44 -6.29 -9.46
C GLY A 76 14.23 -6.81 -8.04
N LYS A 77 13.72 -5.96 -7.12
CA LYS A 77 13.35 -6.37 -5.76
C LYS A 77 12.29 -7.46 -5.77
N ALA A 78 11.25 -7.32 -6.60
CA ALA A 78 10.18 -8.31 -6.68
C ALA A 78 10.72 -9.67 -7.17
N LEU A 79 11.52 -9.68 -8.25
CA LEU A 79 12.15 -10.89 -8.78
C LEU A 79 13.09 -11.53 -7.75
N PHE A 80 13.91 -10.75 -7.08
CA PHE A 80 14.80 -11.23 -6.03
C PHE A 80 14.00 -11.85 -4.88
N SER A 81 12.96 -11.17 -4.42
CA SER A 81 12.12 -11.65 -3.33
C SER A 81 11.41 -12.97 -3.67
N THR A 82 10.81 -13.05 -4.87
CA THR A 82 9.99 -14.21 -5.26
C THR A 82 10.83 -15.36 -5.80
N LYS A 83 11.82 -15.09 -6.67
CA LYS A 83 12.58 -16.15 -7.36
C LYS A 83 13.82 -16.62 -6.59
N ILE A 84 14.48 -15.72 -5.86
CA ILE A 84 15.72 -16.06 -5.14
C ILE A 84 15.44 -16.39 -3.67
N LEU A 85 14.65 -15.55 -2.98
CA LEU A 85 14.29 -15.79 -1.58
C LEU A 85 13.10 -16.75 -1.40
N GLY A 86 12.44 -17.16 -2.49
CA GLY A 86 11.30 -18.08 -2.45
C GLY A 86 10.09 -17.53 -1.69
N ARG A 87 9.99 -16.21 -1.51
CA ARG A 87 8.83 -15.61 -0.84
C ARG A 87 7.59 -15.75 -1.71
N ARG A 88 6.50 -16.16 -1.10
CA ARG A 88 5.21 -16.28 -1.77
C ARG A 88 4.48 -14.94 -1.88
N ASP A 89 4.97 -13.91 -1.18
CA ASP A 89 4.40 -12.58 -1.22
C ASP A 89 5.44 -11.52 -1.57
N ASN A 90 4.99 -10.43 -2.20
CA ASN A 90 5.74 -9.20 -2.35
C ASN A 90 4.85 -8.02 -1.97
N ASN A 91 5.22 -7.31 -0.89
CA ASN A 91 4.45 -6.18 -0.35
C ASN A 91 2.98 -6.55 -0.08
N ARG A 92 2.74 -7.70 0.53
CA ARG A 92 1.40 -8.26 0.82
C ARG A 92 0.57 -8.60 -0.43
N ILE A 93 1.20 -8.70 -1.59
CA ILE A 93 0.57 -9.25 -2.79
C ILE A 93 1.03 -10.70 -2.94
N TYR A 94 0.08 -11.59 -2.94
CA TYR A 94 0.25 -13.03 -3.10
C TYR A 94 -0.07 -13.43 -4.53
N GLU A 95 0.69 -14.39 -5.05
CA GLU A 95 0.33 -15.14 -6.25
C GLU A 95 -0.30 -16.47 -5.83
N SER A 96 -1.55 -16.71 -6.22
CA SER A 96 -2.22 -17.99 -6.00
C SER A 96 -1.64 -19.06 -6.94
N GLY A 97 -1.87 -20.34 -6.62
CA GLY A 97 -1.44 -21.45 -7.48
C GLY A 97 -2.01 -21.41 -8.89
N GLU A 98 -3.08 -20.67 -9.12
CA GLU A 98 -3.73 -20.47 -10.42
C GLU A 98 -3.25 -19.19 -11.15
N GLY A 99 -2.24 -18.50 -10.64
CA GLY A 99 -1.68 -17.29 -11.25
C GLY A 99 -2.45 -16.00 -10.97
N PHE A 100 -3.44 -16.01 -10.09
CA PHE A 100 -4.12 -14.79 -9.65
C PHE A 100 -3.30 -14.04 -8.61
N LEU A 101 -3.29 -12.71 -8.72
CA LEU A 101 -2.69 -11.85 -7.71
C LEU A 101 -3.77 -11.42 -6.69
N ALA A 102 -3.51 -11.65 -5.43
CA ALA A 102 -4.40 -11.28 -4.34
C ALA A 102 -3.66 -10.49 -3.26
N LYS A 103 -4.31 -9.50 -2.70
CA LYS A 103 -3.79 -8.75 -1.56
C LYS A 103 -4.02 -9.55 -0.28
N LEU A 104 -2.99 -9.64 0.54
CA LEU A 104 -3.12 -10.26 1.85
C LEU A 104 -3.90 -9.37 2.82
N GLU A 105 -5.08 -9.80 3.21
CA GLU A 105 -5.96 -9.13 4.18
C GLU A 105 -6.11 -9.93 5.49
N TYR A 106 -5.06 -10.58 5.88
CA TYR A 106 -4.99 -11.40 7.10
C TYR A 106 -3.90 -10.82 8.04
N PRO A 107 -4.12 -10.85 9.37
CA PRO A 107 -5.35 -11.18 10.08
C PRO A 107 -6.41 -10.09 9.95
N MET A 108 -7.66 -10.41 10.38
CA MET A 108 -8.75 -9.42 10.44
C MET A 108 -8.37 -8.27 11.35
N ASN A 109 -8.57 -7.05 10.86
CA ASN A 109 -8.40 -5.86 11.67
C ASN A 109 -9.72 -5.52 12.39
N GLU A 110 -9.89 -6.07 13.59
CA GLU A 110 -11.09 -5.90 14.40
C GLU A 110 -11.43 -4.45 14.66
N ALA A 111 -10.43 -3.63 14.97
CA ALA A 111 -10.64 -2.20 15.22
C ALA A 111 -11.22 -1.46 14.00
N SER A 112 -10.86 -1.88 12.79
CA SER A 112 -11.43 -1.31 11.56
C SER A 112 -12.89 -1.74 11.37
N VAL A 113 -13.25 -2.95 11.74
CA VAL A 113 -14.65 -3.43 11.70
C VAL A 113 -15.50 -2.66 12.70
N ASP A 114 -15.02 -2.52 13.93
CA ASP A 114 -15.68 -1.77 15.00
C ASP A 114 -15.88 -0.31 14.63
N TYR A 115 -14.86 0.31 14.04
CA TYR A 115 -14.94 1.68 13.54
C TYR A 115 -15.99 1.81 12.42
N ALA A 116 -16.01 0.91 11.45
CA ALA A 116 -17.00 0.92 10.37
C ALA A 116 -18.43 0.77 10.93
N ALA A 117 -18.67 -0.19 11.83
CA ALA A 117 -19.95 -0.40 12.47
C ALA A 117 -20.41 0.83 13.27
N SER A 118 -19.50 1.50 13.97
CA SER A 118 -19.80 2.76 14.69
C SER A 118 -20.23 3.88 13.74
N ARG A 119 -19.63 3.95 12.54
CA ARG A 119 -20.03 4.93 11.51
C ARG A 119 -21.38 4.61 10.91
N PHE A 120 -21.68 3.33 10.64
CA PHE A 120 -23.01 2.91 10.20
C PHE A 120 -24.08 3.26 11.24
N ARG A 121 -23.82 3.02 12.52
CA ARG A 121 -24.70 3.43 13.60
C ARG A 121 -24.93 4.93 13.63
N THR A 122 -23.86 5.73 13.51
CA THR A 122 -23.99 7.20 13.49
C THR A 122 -24.89 7.68 12.35
N VAL A 123 -24.76 7.08 11.16
CA VAL A 123 -25.61 7.41 10.00
C VAL A 123 -27.05 6.96 10.26
N TYR A 124 -27.25 5.75 10.78
CA TYR A 124 -28.56 5.23 11.13
C TYR A 124 -29.29 6.15 12.13
N ASP A 125 -28.66 6.44 13.27
CA ASP A 125 -29.28 7.22 14.34
C ASP A 125 -29.61 8.66 13.89
N ARG A 126 -28.77 9.24 13.00
CA ARG A 126 -28.96 10.63 12.55
C ARG A 126 -29.96 10.80 11.43
N TYR A 127 -30.07 9.84 10.51
CA TYR A 127 -30.79 10.04 9.26
C TYR A 127 -31.82 8.97 8.93
N LEU A 128 -31.76 7.78 9.50
CA LEU A 128 -32.51 6.62 9.04
C LEU A 128 -33.45 6.04 10.11
N ALA A 129 -33.19 6.32 11.37
CA ALA A 129 -33.98 5.77 12.48
C ALA A 129 -35.45 6.21 12.40
N GLY A 130 -36.34 5.25 12.55
CA GLY A 130 -37.78 5.46 12.62
C GLY A 130 -38.51 5.53 11.29
N SER A 131 -37.86 5.75 10.14
CA SER A 131 -38.48 5.89 8.84
C SER A 131 -38.01 4.88 7.78
N ASN A 132 -36.87 4.25 7.99
CA ASN A 132 -36.27 3.39 6.98
C ASN A 132 -35.93 1.99 7.51
N ARG A 133 -36.09 0.98 6.64
CA ARG A 133 -35.50 -0.34 6.85
C ARG A 133 -34.11 -0.34 6.24
N VAL A 134 -33.11 -0.64 7.07
CA VAL A 134 -31.72 -0.68 6.65
C VAL A 134 -31.27 -2.11 6.46
N TYR A 135 -30.56 -2.36 5.39
CA TYR A 135 -29.95 -3.64 5.08
C TYR A 135 -28.44 -3.46 4.98
N VAL A 136 -27.69 -4.39 5.52
CA VAL A 136 -26.23 -4.49 5.40
C VAL A 136 -25.89 -5.81 4.73
N SER A 137 -25.03 -5.75 3.74
CA SER A 137 -24.51 -6.95 3.07
C SER A 137 -23.00 -6.89 2.97
N LEU A 138 -22.37 -8.05 3.05
CA LEU A 138 -20.95 -8.23 2.80
C LEU A 138 -20.78 -8.86 1.43
N ILE A 139 -20.02 -8.19 0.56
CA ILE A 139 -19.63 -8.75 -0.73
C ILE A 139 -18.24 -9.33 -0.54
N PRO A 140 -18.05 -10.67 -0.61
CA PRO A 140 -16.75 -11.28 -0.45
C PRO A 140 -15.81 -10.84 -1.58
N ASP A 141 -14.54 -10.58 -1.24
CA ASP A 141 -13.50 -10.34 -2.23
C ASP A 141 -13.08 -11.67 -2.88
N LYS A 142 -12.44 -11.58 -4.04
CA LYS A 142 -11.88 -12.75 -4.77
C LYS A 142 -11.03 -13.67 -3.89
N THR A 143 -10.39 -13.14 -2.85
CA THR A 143 -9.59 -13.92 -1.90
C THR A 143 -10.39 -14.98 -1.16
N ALA A 144 -11.70 -14.80 -1.00
CA ALA A 144 -12.58 -15.81 -0.40
C ALA A 144 -12.56 -17.15 -1.16
N TYR A 145 -12.40 -17.07 -2.47
CA TYR A 145 -12.47 -18.20 -3.41
C TYR A 145 -11.11 -18.76 -3.83
N LEU A 146 -10.00 -18.17 -3.35
CA LEU A 146 -8.65 -18.61 -3.68
C LEU A 146 -8.13 -19.55 -2.59
N ASP A 147 -7.49 -20.65 -3.01
CA ASP A 147 -6.85 -21.59 -2.11
C ASP A 147 -5.35 -21.38 -1.98
N GLY A 148 -4.77 -21.91 -0.91
CA GLY A 148 -3.32 -21.90 -0.68
C GLY A 148 -2.72 -20.55 -0.28
N ILE A 149 -3.55 -19.56 0.02
CA ILE A 149 -3.13 -18.25 0.55
C ILE A 149 -3.75 -17.99 1.92
N PRO A 150 -3.07 -17.26 2.81
CA PRO A 150 -3.70 -16.72 4.01
C PRO A 150 -4.82 -15.76 3.59
N LYS A 151 -6.03 -15.99 4.06
CA LYS A 151 -7.19 -15.19 3.69
C LYS A 151 -7.97 -14.74 4.92
N LEU A 152 -8.76 -13.69 4.76
CA LEU A 152 -9.69 -13.22 5.77
C LEU A 152 -10.72 -14.33 6.05
N ASP A 153 -11.00 -14.59 7.31
CA ASP A 153 -12.17 -15.38 7.69
C ASP A 153 -13.43 -14.54 7.46
N HIS A 154 -14.06 -14.76 6.32
CA HIS A 154 -15.26 -14.02 5.93
C HIS A 154 -16.45 -14.34 6.82
N THR A 155 -16.52 -15.55 7.38
CA THR A 155 -17.58 -15.93 8.31
C THR A 155 -17.45 -15.18 9.62
N ALA A 156 -16.27 -15.21 10.23
CA ALA A 156 -16.00 -14.45 11.46
C ALA A 156 -16.19 -12.94 11.26
N PHE A 157 -15.79 -12.41 10.08
CA PHE A 157 -16.01 -11.02 9.74
C PHE A 157 -17.51 -10.67 9.64
N ALA A 158 -18.29 -11.50 8.95
CA ALA A 158 -19.74 -11.30 8.79
C ALA A 158 -20.47 -11.38 10.14
N GLU A 159 -20.12 -12.34 10.99
CA GLU A 159 -20.69 -12.49 12.33
C GLU A 159 -20.41 -11.26 13.19
N ARG A 160 -19.15 -10.81 13.25
CA ARG A 160 -18.79 -9.62 14.00
C ARG A 160 -19.53 -8.37 13.52
N LEU A 161 -19.64 -8.18 12.21
CA LEU A 161 -20.36 -7.04 11.63
C LEU A 161 -21.85 -7.11 11.97
N ARG A 162 -22.46 -8.30 11.89
CA ARG A 162 -23.87 -8.53 12.25
C ARG A 162 -24.13 -8.22 13.72
N GLU A 163 -23.28 -8.66 14.63
CA GLU A 163 -23.40 -8.37 16.06
C GLU A 163 -23.37 -6.88 16.36
N GLN A 164 -22.55 -6.14 15.64
CA GLN A 164 -22.37 -4.69 15.84
C GLN A 164 -23.36 -3.81 15.11
N THR A 165 -24.16 -4.39 14.18
CA THR A 165 -25.20 -3.68 13.43
C THR A 165 -26.61 -4.23 13.68
N PRO A 166 -27.08 -4.36 14.95
CA PRO A 166 -28.37 -4.96 15.28
C PRO A 166 -29.57 -4.13 14.78
N PHE A 167 -29.33 -2.90 14.36
CA PHE A 167 -30.33 -1.99 13.77
C PHE A 167 -30.59 -2.30 12.28
N ALA A 168 -29.81 -3.14 11.66
CA ALA A 168 -29.90 -3.47 10.24
C ALA A 168 -30.24 -4.96 10.02
N ASN A 169 -30.91 -5.24 8.91
CA ASN A 169 -31.12 -6.60 8.44
C ASN A 169 -29.89 -7.03 7.63
N PHE A 170 -29.26 -8.12 8.00
CA PHE A 170 -28.08 -8.62 7.30
C PHE A 170 -28.49 -9.52 6.13
N ILE A 171 -27.93 -9.23 4.95
CA ILE A 171 -28.10 -10.06 3.75
C ILE A 171 -26.78 -10.77 3.50
N ASP A 172 -26.80 -12.10 3.57
CA ASP A 172 -25.68 -12.94 3.22
C ASP A 172 -25.63 -13.10 1.70
N LEU A 173 -24.45 -12.80 1.13
CA LEU A 173 -24.15 -12.93 -0.29
C LEU A 173 -23.01 -13.93 -0.56
N SER A 174 -22.60 -14.72 0.47
CA SER A 174 -21.55 -15.73 0.34
C SER A 174 -22.05 -17.03 -0.29
#